data_1761272b4f1fbcb934ccd00c22d3d1dc
#
_entry.id   1761272b4f1fbcb934ccd00c22d3d1dc
#
_cell.length_a   1.000
_cell.length_b   1.000
_cell.length_c   1.000
_cell.angle_alpha   90.00
_cell.angle_beta   90.00
_cell.angle_gamma   90.00
#
_symmetry.space_group_name_H-M   'P 1'
#
loop_
_entity.id
_entity.type
_entity.pdbx_description
1 polymer ?
#
loop_
_entity_poly.entity_id
_entity_poly.type
_entity_poly.pdbx_seq_one_letter_code
_entity_poly.pdbx_strand_id
1 'polypeptide(L)'
;LVGSEMCIRDSVRRILSNALEIPKSKINVIKPRIGGGFGAKQTACCEIFTAFVTWKLKKPSKIVYTREETFAASNSRHEMKMHVRIGAKKDGTIEAIDLYTLSNQGAYGEHGPTTIGLAGHKSLPLYNHVKASRFTYDVVYTNTMRAGAYRGYGATQGQFAVESIINELADELNMDPCEIRFKNMTRENEVLSQYYNEELNACALDRCLEKAMEMIDYKNKPLRRDMGDFVRGLGVSLSMQGSGISGLDVGSVEIKLQDDGFYTLSIGATAVSYTHLRAHETCA
;
A
#
# COMPACT_ATOMS: atom_id res chain seq x y z
N LEU A 1 8.23 -2.89 -5.26
CA LEU A 1 7.48 -2.57 -6.51
C LEU A 1 8.36 -2.62 -7.76
N VAL A 2 9.54 -3.19 -7.62
CA VAL A 2 10.51 -3.33 -8.71
C VAL A 2 9.98 -4.26 -9.81
N GLY A 3 9.14 -5.23 -9.48
CA GLY A 3 8.49 -6.11 -10.45
C GLY A 3 7.36 -5.49 -11.27
N SER A 4 6.87 -4.30 -10.91
CA SER A 4 5.67 -3.75 -11.53
C SER A 4 5.84 -3.30 -12.97
N GLU A 5 7.04 -2.94 -13.42
CA GLU A 5 7.26 -2.46 -14.79
C GLU A 5 7.31 -3.58 -15.82
N MET A 6 8.01 -4.66 -15.54
CA MET A 6 7.94 -5.85 -16.37
C MET A 6 6.53 -6.45 -16.33
N CYS A 7 5.91 -6.48 -15.14
CA CYS A 7 4.54 -6.94 -14.96
C CYS A 7 3.52 -6.12 -15.77
N ILE A 8 3.66 -4.80 -15.92
CA ILE A 8 2.73 -3.98 -16.70
C ILE A 8 2.73 -4.42 -18.17
N ARG A 9 3.89 -4.52 -18.82
CA ARG A 9 3.96 -4.95 -20.23
C ARG A 9 3.42 -6.36 -20.42
N ASP A 10 3.84 -7.29 -19.58
CA ASP A 10 3.41 -8.68 -19.67
C ASP A 10 1.95 -8.86 -19.28
N SER A 11 1.44 -8.11 -18.31
CA SER A 11 0.03 -8.12 -17.96
C SER A 11 -0.83 -7.57 -19.09
N VAL A 12 -0.50 -6.42 -19.66
CA VAL A 12 -1.22 -5.86 -20.82
C VAL A 12 -1.16 -6.81 -22.00
N ARG A 13 0.02 -7.36 -22.32
CA ARG A 13 0.18 -8.33 -23.42
C ARG A 13 -0.66 -9.60 -23.22
N ARG A 14 -0.70 -10.13 -21.98
CA ARG A 14 -1.52 -11.28 -21.62
C ARG A 14 -3.01 -10.97 -21.73
N ILE A 15 -3.45 -9.83 -21.20
CA ILE A 15 -4.84 -9.39 -21.24
C ILE A 15 -5.29 -9.17 -22.68
N LEU A 16 -4.49 -8.51 -23.51
CA LEU A 16 -4.80 -8.30 -24.92
C LEU A 16 -4.84 -9.62 -25.70
N SER A 17 -3.91 -10.53 -25.42
CA SER A 17 -3.92 -11.86 -26.04
C SER A 17 -5.20 -12.62 -25.75
N ASN A 18 -5.64 -12.60 -24.51
CA ASN A 18 -6.88 -13.29 -24.11
C ASN A 18 -8.15 -12.58 -24.66
N ALA A 19 -8.19 -11.24 -24.55
CA ALA A 19 -9.37 -10.47 -24.95
C ALA A 19 -9.59 -10.43 -26.46
N LEU A 20 -8.52 -10.47 -27.26
CA LEU A 20 -8.58 -10.36 -28.72
C LEU A 20 -8.35 -11.72 -29.43
N GLU A 21 -8.07 -12.78 -28.68
CA GLU A 21 -7.74 -14.11 -29.20
C GLU A 21 -6.54 -14.08 -30.17
N ILE A 22 -5.56 -13.24 -29.88
CA ILE A 22 -4.35 -13.07 -30.68
C ILE A 22 -3.16 -13.69 -29.95
N PRO A 23 -2.32 -14.48 -30.63
CA PRO A 23 -1.12 -15.02 -30.01
C PRO A 23 -0.21 -13.92 -29.42
N LYS A 24 0.32 -14.15 -28.20
CA LYS A 24 1.21 -13.21 -27.51
C LYS A 24 2.40 -12.75 -28.36
N SER A 25 2.90 -13.63 -29.25
CA SER A 25 4.00 -13.33 -30.18
C SER A 25 3.69 -12.24 -31.20
N LYS A 26 2.40 -11.99 -31.47
CA LYS A 26 1.95 -10.92 -32.38
C LYS A 26 1.64 -9.60 -31.67
N ILE A 27 1.80 -9.52 -30.34
CA ILE A 27 1.52 -8.34 -29.57
C ILE A 27 2.82 -7.79 -29.01
N ASN A 28 3.19 -6.57 -29.44
CA ASN A 28 4.32 -5.85 -28.91
C ASN A 28 3.81 -4.68 -28.06
N VAL A 29 4.11 -4.70 -26.75
CA VAL A 29 3.76 -3.64 -25.81
C VAL A 29 5.02 -2.83 -25.51
N ILE A 30 5.01 -1.57 -25.90
CA ILE A 30 6.11 -0.63 -25.64
C ILE A 30 5.68 0.29 -24.51
N LYS A 31 6.44 0.29 -23.42
CA LYS A 31 6.25 1.19 -22.30
C LYS A 31 7.13 2.42 -22.47
N PRO A 32 6.58 3.60 -22.73
CA PRO A 32 7.33 4.84 -22.67
C PRO A 32 7.69 5.19 -21.22
N ARG A 33 8.46 6.25 -21.01
CA ARG A 33 8.70 6.80 -19.68
C ARG A 33 7.35 7.21 -19.05
N ILE A 34 7.10 6.74 -17.83
CA ILE A 34 5.89 7.07 -17.07
C ILE A 34 6.27 7.73 -15.74
N GLY A 35 5.40 8.59 -15.25
CA GLY A 35 5.60 9.35 -14.00
C GLY A 35 5.33 8.57 -12.71
N GLY A 36 5.20 7.25 -12.80
CA GLY A 36 4.89 6.35 -11.70
C GLY A 36 3.63 5.55 -11.95
N GLY A 37 3.50 4.43 -11.27
CA GLY A 37 2.33 3.53 -11.34
C GLY A 37 1.50 3.56 -10.06
N PHE A 38 2.15 3.51 -8.91
CA PHE A 38 1.54 3.49 -7.58
C PHE A 38 0.43 2.44 -7.42
N GLY A 39 0.54 1.33 -8.16
CA GLY A 39 -0.44 0.26 -8.21
C GLY A 39 -1.51 0.42 -9.29
N ALA A 40 -1.93 1.63 -9.64
CA ALA A 40 -3.03 1.88 -10.57
C ALA A 40 -2.77 1.41 -12.01
N LYS A 41 -1.54 1.07 -12.37
CA LYS A 41 -1.14 0.59 -13.69
C LYS A 41 -0.75 -0.90 -13.72
N GLN A 42 -1.12 -1.67 -12.70
CA GLN A 42 -0.86 -3.11 -12.67
C GLN A 42 -1.76 -3.90 -13.65
N THR A 43 -2.90 -3.35 -14.00
CA THR A 43 -3.85 -3.93 -14.96
C THR A 43 -4.10 -2.98 -16.11
N ALA A 44 -4.63 -3.50 -17.22
CA ALA A 44 -4.99 -2.67 -18.37
C ALA A 44 -6.18 -1.76 -18.04
N CYS A 45 -6.06 -0.48 -18.35
CA CYS A 45 -7.14 0.50 -18.19
C CYS A 45 -7.86 0.76 -19.53
N CYS A 46 -7.17 1.43 -20.46
CA CYS A 46 -7.71 1.82 -21.75
C CYS A 46 -7.07 1.07 -22.93
N GLU A 47 -6.02 0.31 -22.68
CA GLU A 47 -5.22 -0.37 -23.71
C GLU A 47 -6.06 -1.36 -24.51
N ILE A 48 -7.02 -2.04 -23.87
CA ILE A 48 -7.88 -3.03 -24.54
C ILE A 48 -8.74 -2.34 -25.61
N PHE A 49 -9.32 -1.20 -25.31
CA PHE A 49 -10.21 -0.47 -26.22
C PHE A 49 -9.49 0.01 -27.46
N THR A 50 -8.31 0.63 -27.30
CA THR A 50 -7.49 1.07 -28.43
C THR A 50 -6.99 -0.10 -29.25
N ALA A 51 -6.53 -1.16 -28.63
CA ALA A 51 -6.10 -2.36 -29.33
C ALA A 51 -7.23 -3.01 -30.13
N PHE A 52 -8.44 -3.11 -29.55
CA PHE A 52 -9.62 -3.65 -30.24
C PHE A 52 -10.00 -2.83 -31.46
N VAL A 53 -10.07 -1.50 -31.34
CA VAL A 53 -10.40 -0.59 -32.45
C VAL A 53 -9.36 -0.74 -33.58
N THR A 54 -8.07 -0.71 -33.25
CA THR A 54 -6.99 -0.89 -34.22
C THR A 54 -7.06 -2.26 -34.91
N TRP A 55 -7.32 -3.32 -34.13
CA TRP A 55 -7.42 -4.67 -34.67
C TRP A 55 -8.59 -4.84 -35.63
N LYS A 56 -9.74 -4.26 -35.32
CA LYS A 56 -10.95 -4.34 -36.16
C LYS A 56 -10.86 -3.47 -37.39
N LEU A 57 -10.45 -2.21 -37.24
CA LEU A 57 -10.45 -1.22 -38.32
C LEU A 57 -9.16 -1.18 -39.14
N LYS A 58 -8.09 -1.85 -38.68
CA LYS A 58 -6.76 -1.82 -39.29
C LYS A 58 -6.19 -0.39 -39.46
N LYS A 59 -6.55 0.49 -38.53
CA LYS A 59 -6.08 1.88 -38.50
C LYS A 59 -5.50 2.19 -37.13
N PRO A 60 -4.48 3.05 -37.03
CA PRO A 60 -3.98 3.51 -35.73
C PRO A 60 -5.10 4.14 -34.90
N SER A 61 -5.08 3.89 -33.62
CA SER A 61 -6.02 4.50 -32.67
C SER A 61 -5.31 5.03 -31.44
N LYS A 62 -5.90 6.04 -30.82
CA LYS A 62 -5.39 6.67 -29.59
C LYS A 62 -6.57 7.00 -28.69
N ILE A 63 -6.41 6.79 -27.38
CA ILE A 63 -7.34 7.22 -26.35
C ILE A 63 -6.59 8.04 -25.32
N VAL A 64 -7.20 9.13 -24.88
CA VAL A 64 -6.72 9.97 -23.78
C VAL A 64 -7.92 10.29 -22.93
N TYR A 65 -7.95 9.82 -21.72
CA TYR A 65 -9.02 10.13 -20.78
C TYR A 65 -8.96 11.58 -20.32
N THR A 66 -10.11 12.22 -20.27
CA THR A 66 -10.28 13.46 -19.52
C THR A 66 -10.11 13.19 -18.02
N ARG A 67 -10.09 14.25 -17.22
CA ARG A 67 -10.06 14.12 -15.76
C ARG A 67 -11.27 13.37 -15.23
N GLU A 68 -12.45 13.68 -15.73
CA GLU A 68 -13.71 13.05 -15.37
C GLU A 68 -13.72 11.55 -15.76
N GLU A 69 -13.35 11.23 -17.00
CA GLU A 69 -13.23 9.85 -17.46
C GLU A 69 -12.21 9.06 -16.66
N THR A 70 -11.12 9.69 -16.23
CA THR A 70 -10.12 9.06 -15.37
C THR A 70 -10.74 8.65 -14.03
N PHE A 71 -11.55 9.52 -13.42
CA PHE A 71 -12.25 9.19 -12.17
C PHE A 71 -13.33 8.12 -12.36
N ALA A 72 -13.97 8.08 -13.50
CA ALA A 72 -15.06 7.13 -13.77
C ALA A 72 -14.60 5.76 -14.26
N ALA A 73 -13.47 5.67 -14.95
CA ALA A 73 -13.05 4.47 -15.70
C ALA A 73 -11.69 3.89 -15.32
N SER A 74 -10.92 4.53 -14.42
CA SER A 74 -9.66 3.99 -13.94
C SER A 74 -9.82 3.29 -12.59
N ASN A 75 -8.74 2.66 -12.11
CA ASN A 75 -8.73 2.01 -10.81
C ASN A 75 -8.63 3.04 -9.69
N SER A 76 -9.38 2.83 -8.61
CA SER A 76 -9.27 3.60 -7.38
C SER A 76 -8.89 2.72 -6.19
N ARG A 77 -8.74 3.35 -5.03
CA ARG A 77 -8.60 2.65 -3.75
C ARG A 77 -9.92 1.95 -3.40
N HIS A 78 -9.83 0.74 -2.85
CA HIS A 78 -11.00 0.04 -2.31
C HIS A 78 -11.62 0.87 -1.18
N GLU A 79 -12.90 1.15 -1.30
CA GLU A 79 -13.70 1.61 -0.17
C GLU A 79 -13.85 0.48 0.84
N MET A 80 -13.60 0.77 2.12
CA MET A 80 -13.68 -0.22 3.18
C MET A 80 -14.47 0.32 4.37
N LYS A 81 -15.39 -0.49 4.87
CA LYS A 81 -16.03 -0.29 6.16
C LYS A 81 -15.39 -1.25 7.16
N MET A 82 -14.80 -0.69 8.19
CA MET A 82 -14.06 -1.46 9.18
C MET A 82 -14.71 -1.36 10.56
N HIS A 83 -14.72 -2.49 11.25
CA HIS A 83 -15.16 -2.59 12.63
C HIS A 83 -14.03 -3.20 13.45
N VAL A 84 -13.52 -2.44 14.40
CA VAL A 84 -12.42 -2.87 15.26
C VAL A 84 -12.93 -2.98 16.70
N ARG A 85 -12.59 -4.07 17.37
CA ARG A 85 -12.78 -4.24 18.81
C ARG A 85 -11.42 -4.50 19.43
N ILE A 86 -11.16 -3.86 20.54
CA ILE A 86 -9.92 -4.02 21.28
C ILE A 86 -10.23 -4.33 22.74
N GLY A 87 -9.48 -5.26 23.32
CA GLY A 87 -9.53 -5.58 24.73
C GLY A 87 -8.18 -5.31 25.37
N ALA A 88 -8.18 -4.49 26.42
CA ALA A 88 -6.98 -4.13 27.15
C ALA A 88 -7.19 -4.17 28.66
N LYS A 89 -6.09 -4.30 29.40
CA LYS A 89 -6.07 -4.10 30.85
C LYS A 89 -6.09 -2.61 31.18
N LYS A 90 -6.41 -2.29 32.42
CA LYS A 90 -6.40 -0.92 32.95
C LYS A 90 -5.01 -0.27 32.88
N ASP A 91 -3.96 -1.06 32.83
CA ASP A 91 -2.58 -0.59 32.71
C ASP A 91 -2.16 -0.32 31.25
N GLY A 92 -3.10 -0.42 30.30
CA GLY A 92 -2.87 -0.19 28.88
C GLY A 92 -2.29 -1.38 28.12
N THR A 93 -2.10 -2.55 28.74
CA THR A 93 -1.66 -3.77 28.04
C THR A 93 -2.78 -4.29 27.15
N ILE A 94 -2.57 -4.35 25.84
CA ILE A 94 -3.54 -4.87 24.87
C ILE A 94 -3.52 -6.40 24.93
N GLU A 95 -4.68 -7.00 25.17
CA GLU A 95 -4.83 -8.45 25.29
C GLU A 95 -5.44 -9.09 24.04
N ALA A 96 -6.31 -8.37 23.33
CA ALA A 96 -6.95 -8.89 22.13
C ALA A 96 -7.33 -7.79 21.14
N ILE A 97 -7.26 -8.13 19.84
CA ILE A 97 -7.74 -7.26 18.74
C ILE A 97 -8.61 -8.10 17.80
N ASP A 98 -9.79 -7.60 17.47
CA ASP A 98 -10.69 -8.20 16.49
C ASP A 98 -11.01 -7.17 15.41
N LEU A 99 -10.60 -7.45 14.18
CA LEU A 99 -10.81 -6.60 13.03
C LEU A 99 -11.70 -7.30 12.01
N TYR A 100 -12.85 -6.70 11.72
CA TYR A 100 -13.69 -7.05 10.59
C TYR A 100 -13.66 -5.97 9.53
N THR A 101 -13.56 -6.35 8.26
CA THR A 101 -13.51 -5.42 7.13
C THR A 101 -14.46 -5.86 6.03
N LEU A 102 -15.33 -4.96 5.60
CA LEU A 102 -16.13 -5.09 4.37
C LEU A 102 -15.53 -4.20 3.30
N SER A 103 -15.16 -4.78 2.16
CA SER A 103 -14.52 -4.07 1.05
C SER A 103 -15.39 -4.07 -0.21
N ASN A 104 -15.55 -2.90 -0.80
CA ASN A 104 -16.17 -2.71 -2.10
C ASN A 104 -15.10 -2.76 -3.20
N GLN A 105 -15.19 -3.76 -4.09
CA GLN A 105 -14.26 -3.89 -5.20
C GLN A 105 -14.81 -3.37 -6.55
N GLY A 106 -16.02 -2.81 -6.54
CA GLY A 106 -16.65 -2.29 -7.75
C GLY A 106 -17.21 -3.37 -8.68
N ALA A 107 -17.43 -3.03 -9.94
CA ALA A 107 -18.18 -3.85 -10.88
C ALA A 107 -17.44 -5.12 -11.33
N TYR A 108 -16.13 -5.05 -11.56
CA TYR A 108 -15.36 -6.15 -12.15
C TYR A 108 -14.38 -6.81 -11.18
N GLY A 109 -14.09 -6.15 -10.07
CA GLY A 109 -13.19 -6.61 -9.04
C GLY A 109 -11.75 -6.77 -9.52
N GLU A 110 -10.85 -6.04 -8.92
CA GLU A 110 -9.42 -6.21 -9.11
C GLU A 110 -8.73 -6.25 -7.77
N HIS A 111 -7.88 -7.24 -7.55
CA HIS A 111 -7.08 -7.36 -6.33
C HIS A 111 -7.88 -7.33 -5.01
N GLY A 112 -9.20 -7.55 -5.04
CA GLY A 112 -10.07 -7.42 -3.87
C GLY A 112 -9.59 -8.23 -2.67
N PRO A 113 -9.51 -9.58 -2.76
CA PRO A 113 -9.07 -10.43 -1.66
C PRO A 113 -7.67 -10.10 -1.15
N THR A 114 -6.73 -9.83 -2.05
CA THR A 114 -5.34 -9.50 -1.68
C THR A 114 -5.26 -8.15 -0.98
N THR A 115 -5.97 -7.14 -1.53
CA THR A 115 -5.96 -5.78 -0.96
C THR A 115 -6.57 -5.76 0.43
N ILE A 116 -7.70 -6.44 0.63
CA ILE A 116 -8.33 -6.49 1.95
C ILE A 116 -7.52 -7.33 2.93
N GLY A 117 -6.91 -8.42 2.48
CA GLY A 117 -6.02 -9.24 3.29
C GLY A 117 -4.87 -8.42 3.87
N LEU A 118 -4.26 -7.55 3.06
CA LEU A 118 -3.18 -6.67 3.53
C LEU A 118 -3.67 -5.57 4.49
N ALA A 119 -4.96 -5.24 4.52
CA ALA A 119 -5.49 -4.34 5.54
C ALA A 119 -5.28 -4.89 6.96
N GLY A 120 -5.51 -6.18 7.17
CA GLY A 120 -5.21 -6.84 8.45
C GLY A 120 -3.73 -7.17 8.62
N HIS A 121 -3.14 -7.85 7.64
CA HIS A 121 -1.76 -8.35 7.74
C HIS A 121 -0.68 -7.24 7.84
N LYS A 122 -1.00 -5.99 7.54
CA LYS A 122 -0.06 -4.86 7.65
C LYS A 122 -0.46 -3.84 8.73
N SER A 123 -1.49 -4.14 9.51
CA SER A 123 -1.90 -3.29 10.64
C SER A 123 -1.82 -4.01 11.97
N LEU A 124 -2.36 -5.23 12.06
CA LEU A 124 -2.36 -6.00 13.31
C LEU A 124 -0.96 -6.31 13.85
N PRO A 125 0.04 -6.67 13.02
CA PRO A 125 1.38 -6.98 13.53
C PRO A 125 2.12 -5.79 14.15
N LEU A 126 1.62 -4.56 14.01
CA LEU A 126 2.15 -3.42 14.77
C LEU A 126 2.06 -3.64 16.28
N TYR A 127 1.09 -4.46 16.70
CA TYR A 127 0.79 -4.78 18.11
C TYR A 127 0.81 -6.31 18.30
N ASN A 128 1.99 -6.90 18.15
CA ASN A 128 2.16 -8.37 18.11
C ASN A 128 2.04 -9.05 19.48
N HIS A 129 2.08 -8.30 20.60
CA HIS A 129 2.06 -8.86 21.97
C HIS A 129 0.68 -9.28 22.46
N VAL A 130 -0.34 -9.24 21.60
CA VAL A 130 -1.70 -9.63 21.97
C VAL A 130 -1.81 -11.15 22.14
N LYS A 131 -2.63 -11.58 23.12
CA LYS A 131 -2.91 -13.00 23.37
C LYS A 131 -3.82 -13.60 22.32
N ALA A 132 -4.69 -12.79 21.73
CA ALA A 132 -5.63 -13.21 20.71
C ALA A 132 -5.81 -12.11 19.65
N SER A 133 -5.76 -12.52 18.40
CA SER A 133 -6.13 -11.66 17.28
C SER A 133 -7.05 -12.39 16.33
N ARG A 134 -8.00 -11.67 15.78
CA ARG A 134 -8.89 -12.17 14.75
C ARG A 134 -9.00 -11.13 13.64
N PHE A 135 -8.83 -11.59 12.40
CA PHE A 135 -9.09 -10.79 11.23
C PHE A 135 -10.05 -11.56 10.31
N THR A 136 -11.20 -10.96 10.06
CA THR A 136 -12.21 -11.49 9.13
C THR A 136 -12.63 -10.42 8.14
N TYR A 137 -13.03 -10.83 6.93
CA TYR A 137 -13.42 -9.87 5.92
C TYR A 137 -14.35 -10.44 4.87
N ASP A 138 -15.10 -9.54 4.23
CA ASP A 138 -15.90 -9.79 3.04
C ASP A 138 -15.53 -8.82 1.93
N VAL A 139 -15.52 -9.31 0.69
CA VAL A 139 -15.30 -8.51 -0.52
C VAL A 139 -16.54 -8.62 -1.39
N VAL A 140 -17.14 -7.49 -1.71
CA VAL A 140 -18.40 -7.45 -2.46
C VAL A 140 -18.24 -6.75 -3.81
N TYR A 141 -18.98 -7.24 -4.80
CA TYR A 141 -19.17 -6.55 -6.06
C TYR A 141 -20.27 -5.51 -5.93
N THR A 142 -20.10 -4.39 -6.62
CA THR A 142 -21.10 -3.33 -6.73
C THR A 142 -21.09 -2.73 -8.13
N ASN A 143 -22.08 -1.88 -8.42
CA ASN A 143 -22.19 -1.17 -9.71
C ASN A 143 -21.37 0.13 -9.73
N THR A 144 -20.39 0.27 -8.85
CA THR A 144 -19.47 1.41 -8.87
C THR A 144 -18.26 1.14 -9.75
N MET A 145 -17.44 2.17 -9.98
CA MET A 145 -16.17 1.99 -10.66
C MET A 145 -15.32 0.91 -9.95
N ARG A 146 -14.50 0.21 -10.72
CA ARG A 146 -13.63 -0.83 -10.19
C ARG A 146 -12.62 -0.25 -9.19
N ALA A 147 -12.43 -0.94 -8.10
CA ALA A 147 -11.31 -0.73 -7.21
C ALA A 147 -10.17 -1.68 -7.57
N GLY A 148 -8.94 -1.26 -7.39
CA GLY A 148 -7.76 -2.04 -7.74
C GLY A 148 -6.58 -1.75 -6.82
N ALA A 149 -5.41 -2.14 -7.26
CA ALA A 149 -4.19 -1.82 -6.54
C ALA A 149 -3.97 -0.31 -6.48
N TYR A 150 -3.78 0.23 -5.29
CA TYR A 150 -3.47 1.63 -5.08
C TYR A 150 -2.50 1.79 -3.90
N ARG A 151 -1.64 2.80 -3.94
CA ARG A 151 -0.54 3.06 -2.99
C ARG A 151 -0.89 2.69 -1.55
N GLY A 152 -0.12 1.74 -0.95
CA GLY A 152 -0.39 1.14 0.35
C GLY A 152 -1.21 -0.15 0.29
N TYR A 153 -1.93 -0.42 -0.78
CA TYR A 153 -2.56 -1.70 -1.14
C TYR A 153 -3.35 -2.36 0.01
N GLY A 154 -4.24 -1.58 0.65
CA GLY A 154 -5.03 -2.01 1.80
C GLY A 154 -4.42 -1.66 3.16
N ALA A 155 -3.10 -1.67 3.29
CA ALA A 155 -2.42 -1.36 4.54
C ALA A 155 -2.82 0.00 5.12
N THR A 156 -2.95 1.01 4.27
CA THR A 156 -3.33 2.37 4.71
C THR A 156 -4.69 2.42 5.37
N GLN A 157 -5.68 1.66 4.86
CA GLN A 157 -7.01 1.58 5.46
C GLN A 157 -6.96 0.83 6.81
N GLY A 158 -6.26 -0.32 6.83
CA GLY A 158 -6.11 -1.10 8.04
C GLY A 158 -5.39 -0.36 9.16
N GLN A 159 -4.31 0.31 8.82
CA GLN A 159 -3.58 1.14 9.79
C GLN A 159 -4.42 2.30 10.31
N PHE A 160 -5.18 2.98 9.44
CA PHE A 160 -6.09 4.02 9.89
C PHE A 160 -7.09 3.48 10.93
N ALA A 161 -7.69 2.33 10.67
CA ALA A 161 -8.67 1.74 11.58
C ALA A 161 -8.03 1.32 12.92
N VAL A 162 -6.90 0.60 12.87
CA VAL A 162 -6.21 0.12 14.08
C VAL A 162 -5.63 1.28 14.88
N GLU A 163 -4.97 2.23 14.25
CA GLU A 163 -4.39 3.38 14.94
C GLU A 163 -5.44 4.33 15.54
N SER A 164 -6.62 4.41 14.92
CA SER A 164 -7.75 5.17 15.49
C SER A 164 -8.25 4.55 16.79
N ILE A 165 -8.48 3.23 16.81
CA ILE A 165 -8.94 2.56 18.06
C ILE A 165 -7.88 2.57 19.15
N ILE A 166 -6.59 2.59 18.81
CA ILE A 166 -5.51 2.76 19.81
C ILE A 166 -5.57 4.15 20.44
N ASN A 167 -5.88 5.20 19.67
CA ASN A 167 -6.08 6.53 20.23
C ASN A 167 -7.31 6.60 21.12
N GLU A 168 -8.45 6.01 20.71
CA GLU A 168 -9.66 5.93 21.52
C GLU A 168 -9.39 5.16 22.82
N LEU A 169 -8.63 4.06 22.76
CA LEU A 169 -8.23 3.31 23.94
C LEU A 169 -7.35 4.14 24.89
N ALA A 170 -6.43 4.93 24.35
CA ALA A 170 -5.59 5.83 25.16
C ALA A 170 -6.46 6.86 25.90
N ASP A 171 -7.43 7.45 25.21
CA ASP A 171 -8.37 8.41 25.80
C ASP A 171 -9.23 7.77 26.90
N GLU A 172 -9.79 6.59 26.68
CA GLU A 172 -10.60 5.85 27.66
C GLU A 172 -9.80 5.48 28.93
N LEU A 173 -8.52 5.19 28.76
CA LEU A 173 -7.63 4.85 29.88
C LEU A 173 -6.96 6.08 30.52
N ASN A 174 -7.16 7.26 29.98
CA ASN A 174 -6.42 8.49 30.34
C ASN A 174 -4.90 8.29 30.27
N MET A 175 -4.43 7.59 29.25
CA MET A 175 -3.01 7.35 28.96
C MET A 175 -2.53 8.23 27.81
N ASP A 176 -1.25 8.54 27.83
CA ASP A 176 -0.62 9.21 26.69
C ASP A 176 -0.63 8.31 25.44
N PRO A 177 -1.02 8.82 24.25
CA PRO A 177 -1.06 8.03 23.02
C PRO A 177 0.31 7.46 22.59
N CYS A 178 1.40 8.07 22.97
CA CYS A 178 2.74 7.52 22.72
C CYS A 178 3.08 6.43 23.73
N GLU A 179 2.70 6.60 25.00
CA GLU A 179 2.96 5.62 26.06
C GLU A 179 2.30 4.28 25.76
N ILE A 180 1.01 4.28 25.38
CA ILE A 180 0.30 3.05 25.04
C ILE A 180 0.93 2.33 23.84
N ARG A 181 1.49 3.07 22.89
CA ARG A 181 2.23 2.51 21.75
C ARG A 181 3.56 1.92 22.16
N PHE A 182 4.36 2.63 22.94
CA PHE A 182 5.62 2.10 23.47
C PHE A 182 5.44 0.79 24.25
N LYS A 183 4.32 0.66 24.94
CA LYS A 183 4.01 -0.53 25.74
C LYS A 183 3.67 -1.75 24.88
N ASN A 184 3.00 -1.55 23.76
CA ASN A 184 2.38 -2.64 23.00
C ASN A 184 2.98 -2.87 21.61
N MET A 185 3.80 -1.94 21.09
CA MET A 185 4.32 -2.06 19.73
C MET A 185 5.34 -3.20 19.60
N THR A 186 5.35 -3.79 18.43
CA THR A 186 6.33 -4.80 18.02
C THR A 186 7.75 -4.29 18.06
N ARG A 187 8.67 -5.17 18.41
CA ARG A 187 10.11 -4.90 18.56
C ARG A 187 10.95 -5.73 17.62
N GLU A 188 12.20 -5.33 17.48
CA GLU A 188 13.22 -6.08 16.74
C GLU A 188 13.43 -7.49 17.32
N ASN A 189 13.71 -8.46 16.47
CA ASN A 189 13.89 -9.88 16.77
C ASN A 189 12.64 -10.61 17.31
N GLU A 190 11.45 -10.04 17.10
CA GLU A 190 10.19 -10.74 17.39
C GLU A 190 9.70 -11.54 16.19
N VAL A 191 9.00 -12.63 16.47
CA VAL A 191 8.26 -13.39 15.46
C VAL A 191 6.86 -12.81 15.32
N LEU A 192 6.52 -12.39 14.12
CA LEU A 192 5.20 -11.82 13.81
C LEU A 192 4.16 -12.94 13.65
N SER A 193 3.55 -13.38 14.74
CA SER A 193 2.55 -14.45 14.73
C SER A 193 1.32 -14.13 13.87
N GLN A 194 1.02 -12.86 13.69
CA GLN A 194 -0.08 -12.34 12.88
C GLN A 194 0.31 -12.12 11.40
N TYR A 195 1.57 -12.40 11.04
CA TYR A 195 2.08 -12.26 9.67
C TYR A 195 3.04 -13.41 9.33
N TYR A 196 2.48 -14.55 8.94
CA TYR A 196 3.21 -15.74 8.45
C TYR A 196 4.31 -16.27 9.35
N ASN A 197 4.36 -15.91 10.63
CA ASN A 197 5.44 -16.19 11.57
C ASN A 197 6.83 -15.75 11.07
N GLU A 198 6.86 -14.63 10.36
CA GLU A 198 8.13 -14.04 9.91
C GLU A 198 8.89 -13.45 11.10
N GLU A 199 10.19 -13.68 11.13
CA GLU A 199 11.09 -13.05 12.10
C GLU A 199 11.41 -11.62 11.67
N LEU A 200 11.23 -10.69 12.59
CA LEU A 200 11.45 -9.26 12.34
C LEU A 200 12.91 -8.89 12.66
N ASN A 201 13.81 -9.17 11.75
CA ASN A 201 15.27 -8.98 11.91
C ASN A 201 15.70 -7.50 12.05
N ALA A 202 14.85 -6.55 11.66
CA ALA A 202 15.11 -5.12 11.79
C ALA A 202 13.81 -4.38 12.10
N CYS A 203 13.78 -3.67 13.22
CA CYS A 203 12.65 -2.83 13.64
C CYS A 203 13.17 -1.64 14.43
N ALA A 204 12.74 -0.46 14.05
CA ALA A 204 13.10 0.80 14.71
C ALA A 204 11.88 1.63 15.07
N LEU A 205 10.70 1.01 15.24
CA LEU A 205 9.45 1.73 15.55
C LEU A 205 9.57 2.60 16.80
N ASP A 206 10.21 2.08 17.85
CA ASP A 206 10.49 2.78 19.09
C ASP A 206 11.38 4.02 18.87
N ARG A 207 12.52 3.82 18.23
CA ARG A 207 13.46 4.89 17.91
C ARG A 207 12.85 5.94 16.97
N CYS A 208 12.03 5.50 16.01
CA CYS A 208 11.30 6.40 15.13
C CYS A 208 10.27 7.24 15.90
N LEU A 209 9.54 6.63 16.82
CA LEU A 209 8.57 7.34 17.66
C LEU A 209 9.26 8.32 18.59
N GLU A 210 10.34 7.91 19.27
CA GLU A 210 11.15 8.79 20.11
C GLU A 210 11.68 10.00 19.33
N LYS A 211 12.23 9.75 18.15
CA LYS A 211 12.76 10.81 17.29
C LYS A 211 11.67 11.76 16.80
N ALA A 212 10.51 11.24 16.42
CA ALA A 212 9.37 12.07 16.04
C ALA A 212 8.87 12.93 17.19
N MET A 213 8.78 12.38 18.41
CA MET A 213 8.42 13.12 19.61
C MET A 213 9.43 14.26 19.93
N GLU A 214 10.71 13.98 19.79
CA GLU A 214 11.78 14.99 19.94
C GLU A 214 11.61 16.12 18.91
N MET A 215 11.48 15.75 17.61
CA MET A 215 11.40 16.73 16.51
C MET A 215 10.22 17.69 16.62
N ILE A 216 9.08 17.24 17.14
CA ILE A 216 7.89 18.10 17.32
C ILE A 216 7.81 18.72 18.71
N ASP A 217 8.79 18.45 19.58
CA ASP A 217 8.75 18.89 20.98
C ASP A 217 7.43 18.45 21.69
N TYR A 218 7.14 17.14 21.56
CA TYR A 218 5.87 16.55 21.98
C TYR A 218 5.55 16.79 23.46
N LYS A 219 6.54 16.60 24.33
CA LYS A 219 6.39 16.69 25.79
C LYS A 219 5.98 18.08 26.29
N ASN A 220 6.33 19.13 25.54
CA ASN A 220 6.06 20.51 25.90
C ASN A 220 4.82 21.09 25.20
N LYS A 221 4.09 20.28 24.45
CA LYS A 221 2.91 20.72 23.70
C LYS A 221 1.66 19.97 24.17
N PRO A 222 0.56 20.67 24.44
CA PRO A 222 -0.69 20.01 24.75
C PRO A 222 -1.22 19.27 23.51
N LEU A 223 -1.86 18.11 23.72
CA LEU A 223 -2.48 17.33 22.64
C LEU A 223 -3.55 18.14 21.90
N ARG A 224 -4.23 19.03 22.60
CA ARG A 224 -5.18 19.99 22.03
C ARG A 224 -4.91 21.39 22.53
N ARG A 225 -4.81 22.34 21.60
CA ARG A 225 -4.65 23.77 21.90
C ARG A 225 -5.69 24.58 21.12
N ASP A 226 -6.50 25.34 21.83
CA ASP A 226 -7.39 26.32 21.25
C ASP A 226 -6.58 27.56 20.85
N MET A 227 -6.80 28.06 19.65
CA MET A 227 -6.11 29.21 19.06
C MET A 227 -7.12 30.26 18.54
N GLY A 228 -8.34 30.28 19.06
CA GLY A 228 -9.42 31.15 18.62
C GLY A 228 -10.18 30.52 17.44
N ASP A 229 -9.97 31.03 16.23
CA ASP A 229 -10.62 30.49 15.03
C ASP A 229 -10.14 29.08 14.62
N PHE A 230 -9.08 28.59 15.22
CA PHE A 230 -8.48 27.30 14.93
C PHE A 230 -8.24 26.48 16.20
N VAL A 231 -8.33 25.18 16.07
CA VAL A 231 -7.88 24.23 17.08
C VAL A 231 -6.70 23.44 16.52
N ARG A 232 -5.57 23.45 17.23
CA ARG A 232 -4.43 22.59 16.91
C ARG A 232 -4.55 21.30 17.68
N GLY A 233 -4.51 20.16 16.98
CA GLY A 233 -4.37 18.84 17.57
C GLY A 233 -2.98 18.26 17.32
N LEU A 234 -2.45 17.51 18.28
CA LEU A 234 -1.33 16.60 18.07
C LEU A 234 -1.89 15.19 17.98
N GLY A 235 -1.46 14.45 16.96
CA GLY A 235 -1.81 13.06 16.78
C GLY A 235 -0.55 12.22 16.55
N VAL A 236 -0.61 10.96 16.93
CA VAL A 236 0.43 9.98 16.71
C VAL A 236 -0.16 8.73 16.07
N SER A 237 0.57 8.16 15.14
CA SER A 237 0.26 6.85 14.55
C SER A 237 1.54 6.13 14.19
N LEU A 238 1.52 4.82 14.27
CA LEU A 238 2.57 3.96 13.74
C LEU A 238 2.14 3.40 12.38
N SER A 239 3.09 3.06 11.55
CA SER A 239 2.81 2.40 10.29
C SER A 239 3.91 1.43 9.90
N MET A 240 3.52 0.35 9.24
CA MET A 240 4.44 -0.57 8.61
C MET A 240 3.98 -0.85 7.18
N GLN A 241 4.94 -1.10 6.29
CA GLN A 241 4.67 -1.48 4.92
C GLN A 241 5.68 -2.52 4.48
N GLY A 242 5.21 -3.66 4.06
CA GLY A 242 6.04 -4.64 3.36
C GLY A 242 6.22 -4.21 1.90
N SER A 243 7.47 -4.08 1.48
CA SER A 243 7.81 -3.83 0.08
C SER A 243 8.25 -5.14 -0.54
N GLY A 244 7.37 -5.76 -1.31
CA GLY A 244 7.56 -7.08 -1.85
C GLY A 244 6.99 -8.20 -0.96
N ILE A 245 6.69 -9.32 -1.60
CA ILE A 245 6.26 -10.54 -0.93
C ILE A 245 7.37 -11.57 -1.10
N SER A 246 7.95 -11.97 0.01
CA SER A 246 9.02 -12.97 0.01
C SER A 246 8.59 -14.24 -0.73
N GLY A 247 9.44 -14.71 -1.65
CA GLY A 247 9.17 -15.89 -2.46
C GLY A 247 8.20 -15.70 -3.63
N LEU A 248 7.56 -14.53 -3.77
CA LEU A 248 6.63 -14.23 -4.87
C LEU A 248 7.12 -13.09 -5.78
N ASP A 249 7.65 -12.03 -5.20
CA ASP A 249 8.13 -10.90 -5.98
C ASP A 249 9.58 -11.11 -6.42
N VAL A 250 9.82 -10.92 -7.70
CA VAL A 250 11.14 -11.06 -8.33
C VAL A 250 11.55 -9.73 -8.95
N GLY A 251 12.74 -9.26 -8.60
CA GLY A 251 13.39 -8.14 -9.25
C GLY A 251 14.52 -8.61 -10.18
N SER A 252 14.69 -7.94 -11.30
CA SER A 252 15.84 -8.15 -12.18
C SER A 252 16.52 -6.83 -12.53
N VAL A 253 17.83 -6.90 -12.64
CA VAL A 253 18.68 -5.79 -13.05
C VAL A 253 19.65 -6.30 -14.12
N GLU A 254 19.78 -5.56 -15.20
CA GLU A 254 20.82 -5.77 -16.21
C GLU A 254 21.77 -4.57 -16.19
N ILE A 255 23.05 -4.85 -16.05
CA ILE A 255 24.12 -3.84 -16.11
C ILE A 255 24.98 -4.17 -17.32
N LYS A 256 25.16 -3.19 -18.20
CA LYS A 256 26.01 -3.29 -19.37
C LYS A 256 27.08 -2.22 -19.31
N LEU A 257 28.34 -2.63 -19.40
CA LEU A 257 29.48 -1.73 -19.60
C LEU A 257 29.54 -1.35 -21.09
N GLN A 258 29.62 -0.06 -21.37
CA GLN A 258 29.77 0.49 -22.72
C GLN A 258 31.26 0.68 -23.04
N ASP A 259 31.55 0.84 -24.32
CA ASP A 259 32.94 1.01 -24.85
C ASP A 259 33.59 2.31 -24.36
N ASP A 260 32.79 3.32 -24.04
CA ASP A 260 33.21 4.61 -23.49
C ASP A 260 33.44 4.59 -21.96
N GLY A 261 33.28 3.42 -21.31
CA GLY A 261 33.43 3.24 -19.87
C GLY A 261 32.21 3.60 -19.04
N PHE A 262 31.09 4.00 -19.65
CA PHE A 262 29.84 4.21 -18.95
C PHE A 262 29.06 2.91 -18.75
N TYR A 263 28.18 2.92 -17.77
CA TYR A 263 27.28 1.81 -17.49
C TYR A 263 25.86 2.12 -17.96
N THR A 264 25.24 1.16 -18.64
CA THR A 264 23.79 1.17 -18.86
C THR A 264 23.15 0.27 -17.81
N LEU A 265 22.22 0.83 -17.07
CA LEU A 265 21.43 0.11 -16.06
C LEU A 265 19.99 -0.05 -16.56
N SER A 266 19.56 -1.30 -16.76
CA SER A 266 18.18 -1.64 -17.07
C SER A 266 17.53 -2.21 -15.79
N ILE A 267 16.54 -1.49 -15.26
CA ILE A 267 15.89 -1.82 -14.01
C ILE A 267 14.37 -1.66 -14.12
N GLY A 268 13.61 -2.50 -13.43
CA GLY A 268 12.16 -2.46 -13.40
C GLY A 268 11.53 -1.40 -12.48
N ALA A 269 12.23 -0.32 -12.15
CA ALA A 269 11.70 0.73 -11.28
C ALA A 269 10.86 1.77 -12.05
N THR A 270 9.63 2.06 -11.57
CA THR A 270 8.64 2.90 -12.28
C THR A 270 8.57 4.35 -11.80
N ALA A 271 8.98 4.63 -10.58
CA ALA A 271 8.85 5.97 -10.03
C ALA A 271 9.88 6.93 -10.65
N VAL A 272 9.45 8.18 -10.93
CA VAL A 272 10.34 9.22 -11.46
C VAL A 272 11.54 9.48 -10.54
N SER A 273 11.36 9.35 -9.24
CA SER A 273 12.44 9.47 -8.24
C SER A 273 13.55 8.43 -8.43
N TYR A 274 13.27 7.27 -9.00
CA TYR A 274 14.29 6.25 -9.31
C TYR A 274 15.10 6.56 -10.58
N THR A 275 14.65 7.50 -11.40
CA THR A 275 15.41 7.94 -12.58
C THR A 275 16.63 8.78 -12.19
N HIS A 276 16.59 9.38 -11.00
CA HIS A 276 17.69 10.12 -10.41
C HIS A 276 18.23 9.32 -9.22
N LEU A 277 19.30 8.57 -9.43
CA LEU A 277 19.94 7.71 -8.41
C LEU A 277 20.38 8.48 -7.14
N ARG A 278 20.46 9.80 -7.19
CA ARG A 278 20.74 10.66 -6.03
C ARG A 278 19.74 10.52 -4.87
N ALA A 279 18.55 10.01 -5.11
CA ALA A 279 17.57 9.81 -4.04
C ALA A 279 17.96 8.69 -3.05
N HIS A 280 18.94 7.86 -3.39
CA HIS A 280 19.40 6.74 -2.56
C HIS A 280 20.78 7.00 -1.91
N GLU A 281 21.50 8.03 -2.31
CA GLU A 281 22.79 8.40 -1.72
C GLU A 281 22.68 8.97 -0.30
N THR A 282 21.47 9.31 0.15
CA THR A 282 21.21 9.86 1.49
C THR A 282 20.81 8.82 2.52
N CYS A 283 20.76 7.54 2.14
CA CYS A 283 20.38 6.43 3.03
C CYS A 283 21.60 5.57 3.44
N ALA A 284 22.83 6.06 3.25
CA ALA A 284 24.06 5.44 3.73
C ALA A 284 24.55 6.09 5.02
#